data_3666bd3622fbbb4c7786dd75909fc2a4
#
_entry.id   3666bd3622fbbb4c7786dd75909fc2a4
#
_cell.length_a   1.000
_cell.length_b   1.000
_cell.length_c   1.000
_cell.angle_alpha   90.00
_cell.angle_beta   90.00
_cell.angle_gamma   90.00
#
_symmetry.space_group_name_H-M   'P 1'
#
loop_
_entity.id
_entity.type
_entity.pdbx_description
1 polymer ?
#
loop_
_entity_poly.entity_id
_entity_poly.type
_entity_poly.pdbx_seq_one_letter_code
_entity_poly.pdbx_strand_id
1 'polypeptide(L)'
;MAIALTGLMTTSVLAENKKKGAKLGKGFVALFDGSSTDQWMNAGNGKFPSKGWVIEDGCLKHVAKGGGGDIITRGTYEQFDFRFEWKVAKSANSGVKYFIIRERGSLGHEYQVLDDANHPDGAKGANRQTAAFYDVLDPANDKPLKPVGEFNSSRILVKGNTVKHFLNGKVVLTYKLGSDELKAAIAKSKFKNLKVFGQRLPGHILLQDHGDAVWYRNIRIRDLSKK
;
A
#
# COMPACT_ATOMS: atom_id res chain seq x y z
N MET A 1 28.69 60.62 28.81
CA MET A 1 28.54 59.17 29.12
C MET A 1 27.56 58.59 28.12
N ALA A 2 28.06 57.95 27.07
CA ALA A 2 27.25 57.35 26.03
C ALA A 2 27.31 55.81 26.18
N ILE A 3 26.19 55.20 26.40
CA ILE A 3 26.04 53.74 26.53
C ILE A 3 25.71 53.19 25.14
N ALA A 4 26.64 52.44 24.55
CA ALA A 4 26.42 51.72 23.31
C ALA A 4 25.69 50.41 23.59
N LEU A 5 24.51 50.23 23.01
CA LEU A 5 23.74 48.99 23.03
C LEU A 5 24.17 48.15 21.82
N THR A 6 24.95 47.11 22.04
CA THR A 6 25.28 46.13 21.01
C THR A 6 24.15 45.07 20.91
N GLY A 7 23.39 45.15 19.83
CA GLY A 7 22.41 44.17 19.49
C GLY A 7 23.04 42.88 18.96
N LEU A 8 22.89 41.77 19.67
CA LEU A 8 23.22 40.43 19.16
C LEU A 8 22.15 39.99 18.17
N MET A 9 22.48 39.93 16.89
CA MET A 9 21.66 39.22 15.91
C MET A 9 21.93 37.74 16.03
N THR A 10 20.96 37.02 16.55
CA THR A 10 20.94 35.55 16.50
C THR A 10 20.36 35.11 15.15
N THR A 11 21.22 34.73 14.21
CA THR A 11 20.83 34.05 12.99
C THR A 11 20.44 32.61 13.33
N SER A 12 19.14 32.33 13.34
CA SER A 12 18.62 30.97 13.42
C SER A 12 18.91 30.25 12.10
N VAL A 13 19.90 29.37 12.10
CA VAL A 13 20.15 28.42 11.03
C VAL A 13 19.07 27.35 11.10
N LEU A 14 18.02 27.51 10.31
CA LEU A 14 17.09 26.43 10.03
C LEU A 14 17.83 25.36 9.21
N ALA A 15 18.33 24.34 9.90
CA ALA A 15 18.88 23.16 9.26
C ALA A 15 17.77 22.46 8.48
N GLU A 16 17.77 22.58 7.15
CA GLU A 16 16.99 21.76 6.24
C GLU A 16 17.42 20.29 6.38
N ASN A 17 16.74 19.55 7.24
CA ASN A 17 16.83 18.09 7.28
C ASN A 17 16.12 17.51 6.03
N LYS A 18 16.74 17.59 4.87
CA LYS A 18 16.40 16.72 3.73
C LYS A 18 16.68 15.29 4.16
N LYS A 19 15.66 14.60 4.68
CA LYS A 19 15.71 13.15 4.87
C LYS A 19 16.03 12.53 3.50
N LYS A 20 17.25 12.01 3.33
CA LYS A 20 17.66 11.26 2.14
C LYS A 20 16.67 10.10 1.98
N GLY A 21 15.86 10.11 0.93
CA GLY A 21 14.98 9.00 0.57
C GLY A 21 15.77 7.69 0.53
N ALA A 22 15.17 6.59 0.97
CA ALA A 22 15.81 5.28 0.94
C ALA A 22 16.31 4.99 -0.49
N LYS A 23 17.54 4.46 -0.64
CA LYS A 23 18.08 4.09 -1.97
C LYS A 23 17.07 3.15 -2.66
N LEU A 24 16.63 3.56 -3.85
CA LEU A 24 15.59 2.84 -4.61
C LEU A 24 15.95 1.39 -4.93
N GLY A 25 17.23 1.07 -5.03
CA GLY A 25 17.69 -0.23 -5.50
C GLY A 25 17.63 -0.37 -7.04
N LYS A 26 18.41 -1.29 -7.57
CA LYS A 26 18.55 -1.47 -9.04
C LYS A 26 17.21 -1.83 -9.69
N GLY A 27 16.79 -1.04 -10.67
CA GLY A 27 15.58 -1.26 -11.48
C GLY A 27 14.26 -0.88 -10.81
N PHE A 28 14.28 -0.31 -9.59
CA PHE A 28 13.09 0.25 -8.97
C PHE A 28 12.81 1.68 -9.42
N VAL A 29 11.54 1.99 -9.57
CA VAL A 29 11.00 3.33 -9.81
C VAL A 29 10.20 3.73 -8.56
N ALA A 30 10.36 4.97 -8.10
CA ALA A 30 9.53 5.52 -7.03
C ALA A 30 8.12 5.77 -7.57
N LEU A 31 7.12 5.26 -6.85
CA LEU A 31 5.72 5.63 -7.05
C LEU A 31 5.30 6.71 -6.05
N PHE A 32 6.00 6.80 -4.93
CA PHE A 32 5.90 7.91 -3.99
C PHE A 32 7.20 8.01 -3.18
N ASP A 33 7.84 9.16 -3.23
CA ASP A 33 9.12 9.46 -2.58
C ASP A 33 9.00 10.39 -1.37
N GLY A 34 7.77 10.79 -1.04
CA GLY A 34 7.47 11.75 0.04
C GLY A 34 7.11 13.14 -0.45
N SER A 35 7.14 13.42 -1.76
CA SER A 35 6.98 14.78 -2.30
C SER A 35 5.94 14.93 -3.42
N SER A 36 5.73 13.92 -4.27
CA SER A 36 4.83 14.00 -5.41
C SER A 36 3.82 12.86 -5.47
N THR A 37 2.59 13.18 -5.89
CA THR A 37 1.51 12.24 -6.17
C THR A 37 1.33 11.97 -7.66
N ASP A 38 2.25 12.41 -8.52
CA ASP A 38 2.13 12.35 -9.99
C ASP A 38 1.95 10.93 -10.55
N GLN A 39 2.40 9.92 -9.82
CA GLN A 39 2.24 8.52 -10.20
C GLN A 39 0.85 7.94 -9.87
N TRP A 40 -0.01 8.73 -9.20
CA TRP A 40 -1.30 8.29 -8.70
C TRP A 40 -2.45 9.07 -9.31
N MET A 41 -3.62 8.43 -9.39
CA MET A 41 -4.87 9.05 -9.84
C MET A 41 -6.07 8.34 -9.21
N ASN A 42 -7.20 9.02 -9.12
CA ASN A 42 -8.47 8.37 -8.80
C ASN A 42 -8.92 7.48 -9.97
N ALA A 43 -9.39 6.29 -9.66
CA ALA A 43 -9.79 5.30 -10.65
C ALA A 43 -10.93 5.81 -11.56
N GLY A 44 -11.86 6.63 -11.04
CA GLY A 44 -13.01 7.13 -11.78
C GLY A 44 -12.65 8.22 -12.79
N ASN A 45 -11.99 9.30 -12.33
CA ASN A 45 -11.79 10.51 -13.14
C ASN A 45 -10.37 10.72 -13.68
N GLY A 46 -9.40 9.89 -13.31
CA GLY A 46 -8.02 9.98 -13.78
C GLY A 46 -7.20 11.15 -13.22
N LYS A 47 -7.73 11.91 -12.28
CA LYS A 47 -7.03 12.99 -11.57
C LYS A 47 -6.70 12.52 -10.14
N PHE A 48 -5.66 13.09 -9.54
CA PHE A 48 -5.43 12.86 -8.11
C PHE A 48 -6.57 13.53 -7.31
N PRO A 49 -7.09 12.89 -6.24
CA PRO A 49 -8.19 13.48 -5.45
C PRO A 49 -7.80 14.81 -4.82
N SER A 50 -8.72 15.77 -4.83
CA SER A 50 -8.54 17.08 -4.17
C SER A 50 -8.78 17.04 -2.65
N LYS A 51 -9.23 15.90 -2.11
CA LYS A 51 -9.51 15.68 -0.69
C LYS A 51 -9.22 14.22 -0.30
N GLY A 52 -9.13 13.95 0.98
CA GLY A 52 -8.95 12.62 1.55
C GLY A 52 -7.52 12.09 1.51
N TRP A 53 -6.77 12.38 0.45
CA TRP A 53 -5.36 12.00 0.33
C TRP A 53 -4.48 13.25 0.39
N VAL A 54 -3.53 13.26 1.32
CA VAL A 54 -2.60 14.38 1.55
C VAL A 54 -1.17 13.88 1.68
N ILE A 55 -0.20 14.78 1.47
CA ILE A 55 1.19 14.53 1.83
C ILE A 55 1.43 15.13 3.22
N GLU A 56 1.78 14.30 4.18
CA GLU A 56 2.05 14.68 5.57
C GLU A 56 3.32 13.97 6.05
N ASP A 57 4.31 14.71 6.52
CA ASP A 57 5.59 14.19 7.04
C ASP A 57 6.29 13.20 6.11
N GLY A 58 6.26 13.46 4.80
CA GLY A 58 6.83 12.59 3.77
C GLY A 58 6.06 11.28 3.56
N CYS A 59 4.82 11.21 4.03
CA CYS A 59 3.90 10.11 3.82
C CYS A 59 2.73 10.53 2.93
N LEU A 60 2.26 9.61 2.09
CA LEU A 60 0.97 9.68 1.46
C LEU A 60 -0.05 9.16 2.47
N LYS A 61 -0.86 10.08 3.00
CA LYS A 61 -1.82 9.79 4.06
C LYS A 61 -3.24 9.85 3.54
N HIS A 62 -4.04 8.83 3.82
CA HIS A 62 -5.48 8.95 3.77
C HIS A 62 -6.00 9.51 5.11
N VAL A 63 -6.76 10.59 5.03
CA VAL A 63 -7.34 11.27 6.20
C VAL A 63 -8.63 10.56 6.60
N ALA A 64 -8.79 10.25 7.88
CA ALA A 64 -10.02 9.61 8.38
C ALA A 64 -11.26 10.41 7.97
N LYS A 65 -12.23 9.72 7.36
CA LYS A 65 -13.48 10.30 6.83
C LYS A 65 -13.26 11.40 5.77
N GLY A 66 -12.04 11.49 5.21
CA GLY A 66 -11.69 12.52 4.22
C GLY A 66 -12.34 12.31 2.86
N GLY A 67 -12.71 11.08 2.55
CA GLY A 67 -13.20 10.67 1.23
C GLY A 67 -12.10 10.77 0.18
N GLY A 68 -12.46 10.97 -1.07
CA GLY A 68 -11.52 11.03 -2.20
C GLY A 68 -11.53 9.75 -3.02
N GLY A 69 -11.89 8.62 -2.39
CA GLY A 69 -11.95 7.32 -3.02
C GLY A 69 -10.59 6.67 -3.20
N ASP A 70 -10.61 5.47 -3.75
CA ASP A 70 -9.41 4.70 -4.07
C ASP A 70 -8.50 5.44 -5.07
N ILE A 71 -7.19 5.32 -4.88
CA ILE A 71 -6.22 5.80 -5.85
C ILE A 71 -5.47 4.63 -6.48
N ILE A 72 -5.20 4.76 -7.78
CA ILE A 72 -4.48 3.76 -8.57
C ILE A 72 -3.22 4.36 -9.17
N THR A 73 -2.23 3.51 -9.47
CA THR A 73 -1.05 3.92 -10.24
C THR A 73 -1.45 4.35 -11.65
N ARG A 74 -0.73 5.31 -12.26
CA ARG A 74 -0.94 5.64 -13.68
C ARG A 74 -0.48 4.50 -14.59
N GLY A 75 0.61 3.83 -14.23
CA GLY A 75 1.11 2.66 -14.94
C GLY A 75 0.36 1.38 -14.55
N THR A 76 0.43 0.37 -15.45
CA THR A 76 -0.07 -0.99 -15.22
C THR A 76 1.11 -1.97 -15.15
N TYR A 77 0.93 -3.03 -14.38
CA TYR A 77 1.98 -4.02 -14.11
C TYR A 77 1.38 -5.42 -14.11
N GLU A 78 2.09 -6.36 -14.71
CA GLU A 78 1.68 -7.77 -14.79
C GLU A 78 2.57 -8.66 -13.92
N GLN A 79 3.88 -8.45 -13.99
CA GLN A 79 4.88 -9.08 -13.13
C GLN A 79 5.70 -7.97 -12.48
N PHE A 80 5.84 -8.02 -11.17
CA PHE A 80 6.44 -6.90 -10.45
C PHE A 80 6.98 -7.30 -9.08
N ASP A 81 7.89 -6.46 -8.57
CA ASP A 81 8.32 -6.41 -7.17
C ASP A 81 7.86 -5.04 -6.62
N PHE A 82 6.76 -5.02 -5.90
CA PHE A 82 6.17 -3.81 -5.31
C PHE A 82 6.49 -3.76 -3.83
N ARG A 83 7.01 -2.64 -3.35
CA ARG A 83 7.42 -2.45 -1.95
C ARG A 83 6.88 -1.15 -1.42
N PHE A 84 6.44 -1.18 -0.17
CA PHE A 84 5.88 -0.02 0.52
C PHE A 84 6.03 -0.17 2.03
N GLU A 85 6.00 0.96 2.72
CA GLU A 85 5.87 1.00 4.17
C GLU A 85 4.53 1.64 4.51
N TRP A 86 3.92 1.18 5.59
CA TRP A 86 2.61 1.64 6.01
C TRP A 86 2.45 1.58 7.52
N LYS A 87 1.58 2.43 8.05
CA LYS A 87 1.05 2.37 9.41
C LYS A 87 -0.43 2.73 9.39
N VAL A 88 -1.18 2.22 10.35
CA VAL A 88 -2.61 2.46 10.53
C VAL A 88 -2.90 3.10 11.87
N ALA A 89 -3.98 3.86 11.95
CA ALA A 89 -4.57 4.29 13.22
C ALA A 89 -5.27 3.10 13.91
N LYS A 90 -5.66 3.27 15.17
CA LYS A 90 -6.46 2.27 15.91
C LYS A 90 -7.78 2.01 15.18
N SER A 91 -8.12 0.74 15.07
CA SER A 91 -9.31 0.21 14.38
C SER A 91 -9.38 0.59 12.89
N ALA A 92 -8.26 0.96 12.24
CA ALA A 92 -8.26 1.36 10.85
C ALA A 92 -8.15 0.17 9.90
N ASN A 93 -8.75 0.34 8.71
CA ASN A 93 -8.75 -0.57 7.58
C ASN A 93 -8.29 0.15 6.31
N SER A 94 -7.53 -0.53 5.51
CA SER A 94 -7.14 -0.18 4.15
C SER A 94 -6.71 -1.45 3.41
N GLY A 95 -6.21 -1.32 2.20
CA GLY A 95 -5.71 -2.44 1.41
C GLY A 95 -4.83 -1.97 0.27
N VAL A 96 -3.93 -2.83 -0.15
CA VAL A 96 -3.16 -2.66 -1.38
C VAL A 96 -3.64 -3.70 -2.37
N LYS A 97 -4.33 -3.23 -3.44
CA LYS A 97 -4.85 -4.14 -4.45
C LYS A 97 -4.00 -4.11 -5.71
N TYR A 98 -4.00 -5.19 -6.45
CA TYR A 98 -3.26 -5.34 -7.70
C TYR A 98 -4.06 -6.13 -8.73
N PHE A 99 -3.63 -6.05 -10.00
CA PHE A 99 -4.40 -6.52 -11.15
C PHE A 99 -5.74 -5.78 -11.31
N ILE A 100 -5.77 -4.50 -10.92
CA ILE A 100 -6.93 -3.65 -11.06
C ILE A 100 -7.11 -3.27 -12.54
N ILE A 101 -8.27 -3.62 -13.08
CA ILE A 101 -8.73 -3.17 -14.39
C ILE A 101 -9.71 -2.02 -14.14
N ARG A 102 -9.33 -0.81 -14.53
CA ARG A 102 -10.05 0.42 -14.21
C ARG A 102 -11.54 0.36 -14.56
N GLU A 103 -11.86 -0.21 -15.71
CA GLU A 103 -13.23 -0.33 -16.24
C GLU A 103 -14.08 -1.36 -15.46
N ARG A 104 -13.46 -2.16 -14.60
CA ARG A 104 -14.11 -3.16 -13.74
C ARG A 104 -14.18 -2.71 -12.27
N GLY A 105 -13.86 -1.43 -12.00
CA GLY A 105 -13.86 -0.86 -10.66
C GLY A 105 -12.66 -1.34 -9.82
N SER A 106 -12.81 -1.31 -8.50
CA SER A 106 -11.74 -1.62 -7.53
C SER A 106 -11.59 -3.13 -7.24
N LEU A 107 -11.98 -3.99 -8.18
CA LEU A 107 -11.88 -5.45 -8.01
C LEU A 107 -10.49 -5.95 -8.46
N GLY A 108 -9.77 -6.55 -7.54
CA GLY A 108 -8.45 -7.13 -7.76
C GLY A 108 -8.02 -7.98 -6.59
N HIS A 109 -6.83 -8.57 -6.67
CA HIS A 109 -6.23 -9.25 -5.53
C HIS A 109 -5.82 -8.21 -4.50
N GLU A 110 -6.04 -8.49 -3.23
CA GLU A 110 -5.81 -7.54 -2.16
C GLU A 110 -4.84 -8.09 -1.11
N TYR A 111 -3.76 -7.34 -0.87
CA TYR A 111 -2.94 -7.44 0.32
C TYR A 111 -3.61 -6.59 1.41
N GLN A 112 -4.18 -7.24 2.41
CA GLN A 112 -4.89 -6.54 3.48
C GLN A 112 -3.95 -5.71 4.34
N VAL A 113 -4.39 -4.50 4.71
CA VAL A 113 -3.74 -3.56 5.62
C VAL A 113 -4.73 -3.18 6.70
N LEU A 114 -4.52 -3.68 7.94
CA LEU A 114 -5.54 -3.66 8.98
C LEU A 114 -4.92 -3.50 10.36
N ASP A 115 -5.67 -2.91 11.30
CA ASP A 115 -5.48 -3.16 12.72
C ASP A 115 -6.17 -4.48 13.07
N ASP A 116 -5.42 -5.58 13.01
CA ASP A 116 -5.95 -6.93 13.15
C ASP A 116 -6.68 -7.16 14.48
N ALA A 117 -6.25 -6.47 15.55
CA ALA A 117 -6.76 -6.68 16.89
C ALA A 117 -8.05 -5.90 17.17
N ASN A 118 -8.20 -4.70 16.57
CA ASN A 118 -9.29 -3.78 16.96
C ASN A 118 -10.30 -3.54 15.83
N HIS A 119 -10.01 -3.91 14.58
CA HIS A 119 -10.98 -3.77 13.50
C HIS A 119 -11.89 -5.00 13.41
N PRO A 120 -13.23 -4.84 13.29
CA PRO A 120 -14.19 -5.95 13.27
C PRO A 120 -13.93 -6.99 12.17
N ASP A 121 -13.32 -6.58 11.06
CA ASP A 121 -13.04 -7.52 9.96
C ASP A 121 -11.93 -8.52 10.33
N GLY A 122 -10.93 -8.11 11.12
CA GLY A 122 -9.88 -8.99 11.62
C GLY A 122 -10.37 -10.13 12.51
N ALA A 123 -11.47 -9.90 13.24
CA ALA A 123 -12.12 -10.90 14.10
C ALA A 123 -12.89 -11.99 13.31
N LYS A 124 -13.18 -11.76 12.03
CA LYS A 124 -13.93 -12.71 11.19
C LYS A 124 -13.12 -13.90 10.70
N GLY A 125 -11.79 -13.79 10.69
CA GLY A 125 -10.89 -14.87 10.27
C GLY A 125 -9.52 -14.37 9.82
N ALA A 126 -8.54 -15.28 9.79
CA ALA A 126 -7.17 -14.96 9.40
C ALA A 126 -7.07 -14.44 7.95
N ASN A 127 -7.93 -14.93 7.06
CA ASN A 127 -8.01 -14.46 5.66
C ASN A 127 -8.49 -13.01 5.51
N ARG A 128 -8.82 -12.32 6.61
CA ARG A 128 -9.20 -10.91 6.63
C ARG A 128 -8.22 -10.03 7.40
N GLN A 129 -7.15 -10.63 7.88
CA GLN A 129 -6.10 -9.93 8.62
C GLN A 129 -4.99 -9.44 7.70
N THR A 130 -4.11 -8.59 8.25
CA THR A 130 -2.95 -8.01 7.57
C THR A 130 -2.15 -9.05 6.78
N ALA A 131 -1.79 -8.70 5.56
CA ALA A 131 -1.05 -9.52 4.60
C ALA A 131 -1.78 -10.75 4.04
N ALA A 132 -3.03 -11.00 4.41
CA ALA A 132 -3.86 -12.00 3.75
C ALA A 132 -4.00 -11.70 2.24
N PHE A 133 -4.30 -12.70 1.43
CA PHE A 133 -5.05 -12.48 0.21
C PHE A 133 -6.52 -12.40 0.62
N TYR A 134 -6.97 -11.16 0.80
CA TYR A 134 -8.23 -10.83 1.46
C TYR A 134 -9.41 -11.71 1.04
N ASP A 135 -10.05 -12.31 2.05
CA ASP A 135 -11.20 -13.22 1.93
C ASP A 135 -10.92 -14.54 1.15
N VAL A 136 -9.66 -14.81 0.79
CA VAL A 136 -9.29 -16.00 -0.02
C VAL A 136 -8.29 -16.88 0.72
N LEU A 137 -7.14 -16.34 1.15
CA LEU A 137 -6.07 -17.12 1.77
C LEU A 137 -5.51 -16.45 3.02
N ASP A 138 -5.27 -17.26 4.04
CA ASP A 138 -4.68 -16.84 5.30
C ASP A 138 -3.20 -16.49 5.14
N PRO A 139 -2.68 -15.46 5.82
CA PRO A 139 -1.25 -15.29 6.02
C PRO A 139 -0.74 -16.27 7.09
N ALA A 140 0.58 -16.42 7.19
CA ALA A 140 1.19 -17.20 8.27
C ALA A 140 0.77 -16.67 9.66
N ASN A 141 0.46 -17.58 10.59
CA ASN A 141 -0.01 -17.24 11.94
C ASN A 141 1.03 -16.45 12.75
N ASP A 142 2.33 -16.71 12.48
CA ASP A 142 3.46 -16.06 13.13
C ASP A 142 4.00 -14.87 12.31
N LYS A 143 3.12 -14.17 11.58
CA LYS A 143 3.48 -12.97 10.82
C LYS A 143 4.01 -11.88 11.76
N PRO A 144 5.14 -11.22 11.41
CA PRO A 144 5.79 -10.25 12.29
C PRO A 144 5.13 -8.86 12.20
N LEU A 145 3.84 -8.77 12.55
CA LEU A 145 3.09 -7.51 12.55
C LEU A 145 3.53 -6.62 13.72
N LYS A 146 3.82 -5.36 13.44
CA LYS A 146 4.13 -4.35 14.44
C LYS A 146 2.86 -3.72 15.02
N PRO A 147 2.94 -3.15 16.23
CA PRO A 147 1.82 -2.46 16.86
C PRO A 147 1.25 -1.32 16.01
N VAL A 148 -0.01 -0.99 16.26
CA VAL A 148 -0.70 0.19 15.68
C VAL A 148 0.13 1.46 15.92
N GLY A 149 0.24 2.31 14.89
CA GLY A 149 1.03 3.53 14.92
C GLY A 149 2.50 3.35 14.54
N GLU A 150 3.00 2.11 14.44
CA GLU A 150 4.33 1.81 13.95
C GLU A 150 4.34 1.46 12.46
N PHE A 151 5.43 1.82 11.77
CA PHE A 151 5.57 1.47 10.35
C PHE A 151 5.96 0.01 10.15
N ASN A 152 5.13 -0.70 9.39
CA ASN A 152 5.43 -2.00 8.80
C ASN A 152 6.02 -1.82 7.40
N SER A 153 6.91 -2.73 7.00
CA SER A 153 7.37 -2.84 5.61
C SER A 153 6.70 -4.03 4.94
N SER A 154 6.20 -3.82 3.73
CA SER A 154 5.53 -4.86 2.94
C SER A 154 6.09 -4.95 1.54
N ARG A 155 5.97 -6.15 0.98
CA ARG A 155 6.36 -6.43 -0.40
C ARG A 155 5.38 -7.40 -1.02
N ILE A 156 4.95 -7.11 -2.23
CA ILE A 156 4.19 -8.01 -3.09
C ILE A 156 5.08 -8.37 -4.27
N LEU A 157 5.42 -9.63 -4.42
CA LEU A 157 6.21 -10.12 -5.55
C LEU A 157 5.34 -11.00 -6.44
N VAL A 158 5.20 -10.60 -7.69
CA VAL A 158 4.56 -11.38 -8.76
C VAL A 158 5.62 -11.75 -9.79
N LYS A 159 5.94 -13.04 -9.90
CA LYS A 159 6.90 -13.56 -10.87
C LYS A 159 6.39 -14.86 -11.48
N GLY A 160 6.19 -14.88 -12.79
CA GLY A 160 5.45 -15.97 -13.43
C GLY A 160 4.04 -16.06 -12.83
N ASN A 161 3.63 -17.24 -12.47
CA ASN A 161 2.34 -17.48 -11.79
C ASN A 161 2.46 -17.50 -10.26
N THR A 162 3.64 -17.20 -9.70
CA THR A 162 3.83 -17.18 -8.24
C THR A 162 3.65 -15.78 -7.70
N VAL A 163 2.80 -15.67 -6.68
CA VAL A 163 2.62 -14.46 -5.87
C VAL A 163 3.12 -14.73 -4.46
N LYS A 164 3.86 -13.78 -3.91
CA LYS A 164 4.31 -13.81 -2.52
C LYS A 164 3.98 -12.48 -1.82
N HIS A 165 3.40 -12.58 -0.63
CA HIS A 165 3.26 -11.46 0.29
C HIS A 165 4.35 -11.56 1.36
N PHE A 166 4.99 -10.42 1.61
CA PHE A 166 5.99 -10.28 2.68
C PHE A 166 5.52 -9.22 3.67
N LEU A 167 5.80 -9.47 4.93
CA LEU A 167 5.62 -8.51 6.01
C LEU A 167 6.89 -8.46 6.84
N ASN A 168 7.46 -7.27 7.03
CA ASN A 168 8.68 -7.02 7.82
C ASN A 168 9.84 -8.01 7.50
N GLY A 169 10.04 -8.26 6.20
CA GLY A 169 11.11 -9.12 5.69
C GLY A 169 10.76 -10.61 5.58
N LYS A 170 9.71 -11.08 6.26
CA LYS A 170 9.28 -12.48 6.21
C LYS A 170 8.28 -12.74 5.10
N VAL A 171 8.39 -13.86 4.36
CA VAL A 171 7.32 -14.36 3.48
C VAL A 171 6.20 -14.88 4.37
N VAL A 172 5.02 -14.30 4.27
CA VAL A 172 3.86 -14.67 5.10
C VAL A 172 2.74 -15.34 4.29
N LEU A 173 2.78 -15.24 2.95
CA LEU A 173 1.85 -15.94 2.07
C LEU A 173 2.52 -16.22 0.72
N THR A 174 2.27 -17.39 0.17
CA THR A 174 2.66 -17.76 -1.20
C THR A 174 1.53 -18.53 -1.86
N TYR A 175 1.18 -18.16 -3.09
CA TYR A 175 0.18 -18.88 -3.87
C TYR A 175 0.50 -18.84 -5.37
N LYS A 176 -0.14 -19.73 -6.14
CA LYS A 176 0.00 -19.82 -7.60
C LYS A 176 -1.29 -19.39 -8.28
N LEU A 177 -1.18 -18.40 -9.17
CA LEU A 177 -2.28 -17.94 -10.01
C LEU A 177 -2.75 -19.08 -10.91
N GLY A 178 -4.07 -19.26 -11.00
CA GLY A 178 -4.70 -20.28 -11.84
C GLY A 178 -4.58 -21.72 -11.34
N SER A 179 -3.97 -21.98 -10.17
CA SER A 179 -3.89 -23.32 -9.61
C SER A 179 -5.25 -23.78 -9.09
N ASP A 180 -5.46 -25.10 -8.97
CA ASP A 180 -6.71 -25.66 -8.52
C ASP A 180 -6.96 -25.38 -7.02
N GLU A 181 -5.89 -25.29 -6.21
CA GLU A 181 -5.97 -24.88 -4.81
C GLU A 181 -6.48 -23.44 -4.70
N LEU A 182 -5.98 -22.53 -5.55
CA LEU A 182 -6.45 -21.15 -5.56
C LEU A 182 -7.90 -21.05 -6.04
N LYS A 183 -8.28 -21.78 -7.09
CA LYS A 183 -9.67 -21.84 -7.56
C LYS A 183 -10.61 -22.34 -6.47
N ALA A 184 -10.23 -23.40 -5.75
CA ALA A 184 -11.00 -23.93 -4.64
C ALA A 184 -11.17 -22.93 -3.48
N ALA A 185 -10.12 -22.15 -3.17
CA ALA A 185 -10.17 -21.09 -2.16
C ALA A 185 -11.09 -19.95 -2.61
N ILE A 186 -10.97 -19.49 -3.86
CA ILE A 186 -11.85 -18.45 -4.43
C ILE A 186 -13.32 -18.89 -4.42
N ALA A 187 -13.61 -20.14 -4.73
CA ALA A 187 -14.98 -20.67 -4.72
C ALA A 187 -15.67 -20.58 -3.34
N LYS A 188 -14.89 -20.50 -2.25
CA LYS A 188 -15.38 -20.32 -0.88
C LYS A 188 -15.47 -18.86 -0.45
N SER A 189 -14.95 -17.93 -1.25
CA SER A 189 -14.87 -16.50 -0.95
C SER A 189 -16.05 -15.70 -1.52
N LYS A 190 -16.14 -14.42 -1.13
CA LYS A 190 -17.08 -13.48 -1.75
C LYS A 190 -16.82 -13.25 -3.24
N PHE A 191 -15.66 -13.66 -3.75
CA PHE A 191 -15.24 -13.48 -5.14
C PHE A 191 -15.60 -14.64 -6.05
N LYS A 192 -16.30 -15.67 -5.56
CA LYS A 192 -16.65 -16.92 -6.28
C LYS A 192 -17.31 -16.73 -7.64
N ASN A 193 -18.01 -15.62 -7.84
CA ASN A 193 -18.72 -15.33 -9.10
C ASN A 193 -17.90 -14.48 -10.09
N LEU A 194 -16.65 -14.13 -9.75
CA LEU A 194 -15.79 -13.29 -10.60
C LEU A 194 -14.97 -14.17 -11.55
N LYS A 195 -15.35 -14.24 -12.83
CA LYS A 195 -14.78 -15.18 -13.83
C LYS A 195 -13.26 -15.10 -14.04
N VAL A 196 -12.66 -13.92 -13.88
CA VAL A 196 -11.20 -13.70 -14.12
C VAL A 196 -10.42 -13.50 -12.84
N PHE A 197 -11.05 -13.63 -11.68
CA PHE A 197 -10.38 -13.49 -10.40
C PHE A 197 -9.46 -14.70 -10.15
N GLY A 198 -8.27 -14.45 -9.62
CA GLY A 198 -7.25 -15.49 -9.47
C GLY A 198 -6.32 -15.65 -10.68
N GLN A 199 -6.48 -14.85 -11.73
CA GLN A 199 -5.60 -14.82 -12.90
C GLN A 199 -4.62 -13.65 -12.84
N ARG A 200 -3.50 -13.81 -13.56
CA ARG A 200 -2.56 -12.71 -13.79
C ARG A 200 -3.07 -11.83 -14.93
N LEU A 201 -3.13 -10.55 -14.67
CA LEU A 201 -3.58 -9.55 -15.64
C LEU A 201 -2.68 -8.32 -15.55
N PRO A 202 -2.38 -7.64 -16.67
CA PRO A 202 -1.81 -6.31 -16.63
C PRO A 202 -2.82 -5.37 -15.98
N GLY A 203 -2.47 -4.79 -14.82
CA GLY A 203 -3.41 -3.96 -14.07
C GLY A 203 -2.70 -2.93 -13.19
N HIS A 204 -3.47 -1.99 -12.69
CA HIS A 204 -2.99 -0.97 -11.77
C HIS A 204 -2.77 -1.56 -10.37
N ILE A 205 -1.90 -0.90 -9.60
CA ILE A 205 -1.83 -1.04 -8.14
C ILE A 205 -2.76 0.01 -7.53
N LEU A 206 -3.51 -0.38 -6.51
CA LEU A 206 -4.50 0.48 -5.85
C LEU A 206 -4.18 0.59 -4.36
N LEU A 207 -4.31 1.80 -3.82
CA LEU A 207 -4.38 2.06 -2.39
C LEU A 207 -5.84 2.39 -2.04
N GLN A 208 -6.37 1.64 -1.05
CA GLN A 208 -7.80 1.69 -0.71
C GLN A 208 -8.11 2.84 0.25
N ASP A 209 -9.14 3.60 -0.08
CA ASP A 209 -9.89 4.47 0.83
C ASP A 209 -11.00 3.64 1.50
N HIS A 210 -10.78 3.23 2.75
CA HIS A 210 -11.80 2.56 3.55
C HIS A 210 -12.44 3.51 4.59
N GLY A 211 -12.15 4.81 4.49
CA GLY A 211 -12.65 5.83 5.42
C GLY A 211 -11.75 6.06 6.63
N ASP A 212 -10.68 5.32 6.82
CA ASP A 212 -9.81 5.36 7.99
C ASP A 212 -8.46 6.03 7.72
N ALA A 213 -7.77 6.43 8.80
CA ALA A 213 -6.44 7.02 8.67
C ALA A 213 -5.38 5.95 8.47
N VAL A 214 -4.67 6.05 7.35
CA VAL A 214 -3.52 5.21 7.00
C VAL A 214 -2.44 6.05 6.35
N TRP A 215 -1.18 5.73 6.62
CA TRP A 215 0.00 6.39 6.07
C TRP A 215 0.82 5.39 5.26
N TYR A 216 1.19 5.79 4.04
CA TYR A 216 2.07 5.05 3.15
C TYR A 216 3.32 5.87 2.85
N ARG A 217 4.49 5.22 2.76
CA ARG A 217 5.74 5.87 2.35
C ARG A 217 6.67 4.88 1.65
N ASN A 218 7.76 5.38 1.08
CA ASN A 218 8.76 4.55 0.40
C ASN A 218 8.14 3.60 -0.63
N ILE A 219 7.10 4.07 -1.36
CA ILE A 219 6.37 3.26 -2.33
C ILE A 219 7.18 3.18 -3.61
N ARG A 220 7.58 1.97 -3.99
CA ARG A 220 8.40 1.73 -5.18
C ARG A 220 8.04 0.42 -5.85
N ILE A 221 8.25 0.38 -7.14
CA ILE A 221 7.99 -0.82 -7.96
C ILE A 221 9.13 -1.10 -8.91
N ARG A 222 9.40 -2.38 -9.13
CA ARG A 222 10.23 -2.85 -10.24
C ARG A 222 9.36 -3.71 -11.14
N ASP A 223 9.20 -3.29 -12.40
CA ASP A 223 8.53 -4.06 -13.43
C ASP A 223 9.44 -5.23 -13.84
N LEU A 224 8.92 -6.44 -13.72
CA LEU A 224 9.62 -7.69 -14.06
C LEU A 224 9.18 -8.27 -15.41
N SER A 225 8.23 -7.61 -16.08
CA SER A 225 7.80 -7.98 -17.44
C SER A 225 8.75 -7.46 -18.52
N LYS A 226 9.50 -6.39 -18.20
CA LYS A 226 10.51 -5.79 -19.08
C LYS A 226 11.84 -6.52 -18.89
N LYS A 227 12.43 -6.95 -20.00
CA LYS A 227 13.79 -7.51 -20.05
C LYS A 227 14.85 -6.42 -19.96
#